data_8ab9e1f8235e60e12e1c598d843ca749
#
_entry.id   8ab9e1f8235e60e12e1c598d843ca749
#
_cell.length_a   1.000
_cell.length_b   1.000
_cell.length_c   1.000
_cell.angle_alpha   90.00
_cell.angle_beta   90.00
_cell.angle_gamma   90.00
#
_symmetry.space_group_name_H-M   'P 1'
#
loop_
_entity.id
_entity.type
_entity.pdbx_description
1 polymer ?
#
loop_
_entity_poly.entity_id
_entity_poly.type
_entity_poly.pdbx_seq_one_letter_code
_entity_poly.pdbx_strand_id
1 'polypeptide(L)'
;MLIVIRGAGDLGSGIAFRLWHAGFDIAMTEIARPLAVRRTVSFSEAVYGGTVCVEDVTAALVHDDEQMRSAFAKKQIAVFVDPDAAIVSRLKKSGNPAAALVDAIMAKRNTGVSINDAPVVIGIGPGFTAGLDCHAVIETMRGHSLGRVISAGSSLPNTGIPGEIVGFTTERLLRCGGSGMFHALVEIGSSVKKGDVVALVKRTGAGRQDGADLADIPVIAGIDGIVRGLLPSGIRVTEGIKAGDIDPRCEARHCFTISDKALAIGGGVLEAILRYGIH
;
A
#
# COMPACT_ATOMS: atom_id res chain seq x y z
N MET A 1 13.31 8.69 -16.65
CA MET A 1 11.99 8.35 -17.26
C MET A 1 10.96 8.19 -16.17
N LEU A 2 9.80 8.85 -16.27
CA LEU A 2 8.80 8.93 -15.20
C LEU A 2 7.77 7.80 -15.24
N ILE A 3 7.60 7.11 -14.12
CA ILE A 3 6.54 6.13 -13.86
C ILE A 3 5.61 6.70 -12.78
N VAL A 4 4.30 6.66 -13.02
CA VAL A 4 3.29 7.00 -12.01
C VAL A 4 2.73 5.73 -11.39
N ILE A 5 2.67 5.69 -10.06
CA ILE A 5 2.11 4.55 -9.30
C ILE A 5 0.94 5.07 -8.47
N ARG A 6 -0.26 4.54 -8.67
CA ARG A 6 -1.43 4.79 -7.81
C ARG A 6 -1.37 3.87 -6.60
N GLY A 7 -1.34 4.48 -5.41
CA GLY A 7 -1.23 3.79 -4.13
C GLY A 7 0.22 3.65 -3.66
N ALA A 8 0.52 4.24 -2.50
CA ALA A 8 1.84 4.25 -1.86
C ALA A 8 1.92 3.32 -0.62
N GLY A 9 1.00 2.36 -0.50
CA GLY A 9 1.03 1.32 0.54
C GLY A 9 2.13 0.28 0.30
N ASP A 10 2.17 -0.78 1.12
CA ASP A 10 3.19 -1.85 1.13
C ASP A 10 3.55 -2.37 -0.28
N LEU A 11 2.56 -2.79 -1.07
CA LEU A 11 2.84 -3.34 -2.41
C LEU A 11 3.28 -2.26 -3.40
N GLY A 12 2.63 -1.08 -3.39
CA GLY A 12 3.04 0.06 -4.22
C GLY A 12 4.47 0.50 -3.89
N SER A 13 4.86 0.48 -2.61
CA SER A 13 6.21 0.82 -2.17
C SER A 13 7.25 -0.19 -2.66
N GLY A 14 6.94 -1.49 -2.62
CA GLY A 14 7.85 -2.52 -3.16
C GLY A 14 8.02 -2.43 -4.69
N ILE A 15 6.96 -2.03 -5.41
CA ILE A 15 7.05 -1.72 -6.84
C ILE A 15 7.95 -0.50 -7.06
N ALA A 16 7.67 0.60 -6.35
CA ALA A 16 8.43 1.83 -6.44
C ALA A 16 9.92 1.61 -6.12
N PHE A 17 10.22 0.84 -5.09
CA PHE A 17 11.58 0.46 -4.70
C PHE A 17 12.32 -0.25 -5.85
N ARG A 18 11.71 -1.25 -6.48
CA ARG A 18 12.31 -1.98 -7.61
C ARG A 18 12.56 -1.08 -8.81
N LEU A 19 11.59 -0.23 -9.16
CA LEU A 19 11.69 0.65 -10.32
C LEU A 19 12.70 1.77 -10.07
N TRP A 20 12.77 2.32 -8.85
CA TRP A 20 13.74 3.34 -8.48
C TRP A 20 15.18 2.78 -8.59
N HIS A 21 15.44 1.58 -8.07
CA HIS A 21 16.74 0.91 -8.24
C HIS A 21 17.06 0.56 -9.71
N ALA A 22 16.05 0.42 -10.56
CA ALA A 22 16.24 0.26 -11.99
C ALA A 22 16.46 1.59 -12.74
N GLY A 23 16.50 2.74 -12.03
CA GLY A 23 16.84 4.05 -12.59
C GLY A 23 15.66 4.89 -13.07
N PHE A 24 14.42 4.50 -12.76
CA PHE A 24 13.23 5.29 -13.09
C PHE A 24 12.97 6.40 -12.07
N ASP A 25 12.46 7.55 -12.54
CA ASP A 25 11.86 8.56 -11.68
C ASP A 25 10.44 8.10 -11.31
N ILE A 26 10.09 8.15 -10.03
CA ILE A 26 8.83 7.61 -9.51
C ILE A 26 7.99 8.71 -8.89
N ALA A 27 6.78 8.89 -9.37
CA ALA A 27 5.73 9.65 -8.70
C ALA A 27 4.64 8.69 -8.20
N MET A 28 4.29 8.80 -6.93
CA MET A 28 3.21 8.00 -6.32
C MET A 28 2.04 8.91 -5.94
N THR A 29 0.83 8.37 -6.00
CA THR A 29 -0.36 9.08 -5.55
C THR A 29 -1.01 8.34 -4.39
N GLU A 30 -1.55 9.09 -3.43
CA GLU A 30 -2.14 8.52 -2.22
C GLU A 30 -3.31 9.40 -1.74
N ILE A 31 -4.13 8.86 -0.87
CA ILE A 31 -5.19 9.60 -0.19
C ILE A 31 -4.62 10.47 0.94
N ALA A 32 -5.37 11.49 1.37
CA ALA A 32 -4.94 12.43 2.43
C ALA A 32 -4.77 11.77 3.81
N ARG A 33 -5.36 10.60 4.03
CA ARG A 33 -5.23 9.81 5.26
C ARG A 33 -4.98 8.35 4.92
N PRO A 34 -3.75 7.97 4.59
CA PRO A 34 -3.37 6.60 4.26
C PRO A 34 -3.74 5.58 5.34
N LEU A 35 -4.20 4.40 4.90
CA LEU A 35 -4.60 3.31 5.78
C LEU A 35 -3.66 2.10 5.69
N ALA A 36 -2.43 2.33 5.23
CA ALA A 36 -1.43 1.29 5.19
C ALA A 36 -1.11 0.79 6.60
N VAL A 37 -1.26 -0.51 6.86
CA VAL A 37 -0.93 -1.08 8.17
C VAL A 37 0.57 -1.36 8.30
N ARG A 38 1.28 -1.70 7.21
CA ARG A 38 2.72 -1.89 7.20
C ARG A 38 3.45 -0.57 6.96
N ARG A 39 3.22 0.39 7.84
CA ARG A 39 3.67 1.78 7.70
C ARG A 39 5.18 1.93 7.54
N THR A 40 5.94 1.16 8.29
CA THR A 40 7.42 1.15 8.28
C THR A 40 8.05 0.79 6.93
N VAL A 41 7.27 0.23 6.00
CA VAL A 41 7.70 -0.13 4.64
C VAL A 41 6.76 0.45 3.58
N SER A 42 6.10 1.57 3.89
CA SER A 42 5.13 2.22 3.00
C SER A 42 5.50 3.68 2.77
N PHE A 43 5.70 4.06 1.52
CA PHE A 43 5.97 5.46 1.15
C PHE A 43 4.78 6.38 1.41
N SER A 44 3.58 5.84 1.66
CA SER A 44 2.42 6.60 2.11
C SER A 44 2.66 7.38 3.41
N GLU A 45 3.63 6.97 4.24
CA GLU A 45 3.97 7.69 5.47
C GLU A 45 4.55 9.10 5.20
N ALA A 46 5.04 9.37 3.99
CA ALA A 46 5.41 10.73 3.59
C ALA A 46 4.25 11.72 3.67
N VAL A 47 3.00 11.25 3.51
CA VAL A 47 1.79 12.09 3.66
C VAL A 47 1.65 12.64 5.08
N TYR A 48 2.06 11.88 6.09
CA TYR A 48 1.99 12.29 7.50
C TYR A 48 3.25 13.06 7.96
N GLY A 49 4.44 12.60 7.54
CA GLY A 49 5.72 13.10 8.03
C GLY A 49 6.46 14.05 7.08
N GLY A 50 5.90 14.32 5.89
CA GLY A 50 6.58 15.09 4.84
C GLY A 50 7.62 14.26 4.09
N THR A 51 8.36 13.39 4.77
CA THR A 51 9.33 12.46 4.19
C THR A 51 9.29 11.11 4.92
N VAL A 52 9.68 10.05 4.22
CA VAL A 52 9.88 8.71 4.80
C VAL A 52 11.03 8.01 4.09
N CYS A 53 11.82 7.24 4.85
CA CYS A 53 12.85 6.37 4.30
C CYS A 53 12.43 4.91 4.52
N VAL A 54 12.44 4.12 3.44
CA VAL A 54 12.20 2.68 3.48
C VAL A 54 13.45 1.99 2.94
N GLU A 55 14.15 1.27 3.79
CA GLU A 55 15.48 0.74 3.52
C GLU A 55 16.45 1.87 3.12
N ASP A 56 16.91 1.91 1.88
CA ASP A 56 17.82 2.95 1.35
C ASP A 56 17.13 3.98 0.44
N VAL A 57 15.79 3.90 0.28
CA VAL A 57 15.02 4.77 -0.62
C VAL A 57 14.21 5.78 0.17
N THR A 58 14.38 7.05 -0.12
CA THR A 58 13.60 8.16 0.48
C THR A 58 12.47 8.59 -0.44
N ALA A 59 11.30 8.80 0.13
CA ALA A 59 10.17 9.46 -0.54
C ALA A 59 9.84 10.79 0.16
N ALA A 60 9.40 11.77 -0.61
CA ALA A 60 9.00 13.09 -0.14
C ALA A 60 7.59 13.43 -0.58
N LEU A 61 6.78 14.01 0.32
CA LEU A 61 5.52 14.62 -0.02
C LEU A 61 5.77 15.86 -0.89
N VAL A 62 5.06 15.93 -2.00
CA VAL A 62 5.16 17.05 -2.96
C VAL A 62 3.76 17.53 -3.35
N HIS A 63 3.65 18.81 -3.69
CA HIS A 63 2.36 19.44 -3.96
C HIS A 63 2.22 19.91 -5.42
N ASP A 64 3.33 20.03 -6.15
CA ASP A 64 3.37 20.51 -7.52
C ASP A 64 4.51 19.87 -8.34
N ASP A 65 4.57 20.22 -9.63
CA ASP A 65 5.57 19.65 -10.55
C ASP A 65 6.99 20.20 -10.31
N GLU A 66 7.15 21.36 -9.68
CA GLU A 66 8.45 21.91 -9.31
C GLU A 66 9.05 21.12 -8.14
N GLN A 67 8.27 20.88 -7.11
CA GLN A 67 8.67 20.04 -5.99
C GLN A 67 8.94 18.59 -6.42
N MET A 68 8.14 18.05 -7.34
CA MET A 68 8.37 16.73 -7.93
C MET A 68 9.75 16.68 -8.62
N ARG A 69 10.08 17.66 -9.49
CA ARG A 69 11.39 17.73 -10.13
C ARG A 69 12.52 17.89 -9.11
N SER A 70 12.30 18.69 -8.06
CA SER A 70 13.26 18.84 -6.96
C SER A 70 13.50 17.53 -6.23
N ALA A 71 12.46 16.72 -5.98
CA ALA A 71 12.60 15.41 -5.37
C ALA A 71 13.42 14.46 -6.27
N PHE A 72 13.15 14.42 -7.59
CA PHE A 72 13.92 13.59 -8.53
C PHE A 72 15.39 14.01 -8.60
N ALA A 73 15.69 15.32 -8.58
CA ALA A 73 17.07 15.81 -8.54
C ALA A 73 17.82 15.34 -7.29
N LYS A 74 17.11 15.12 -6.19
CA LYS A 74 17.64 14.57 -4.92
C LYS A 74 17.61 13.03 -4.88
N LYS A 75 17.27 12.36 -5.98
CA LYS A 75 17.08 10.90 -6.02
C LYS A 75 16.02 10.43 -4.99
N GLN A 76 14.92 11.16 -4.88
CA GLN A 76 13.79 10.82 -4.01
C GLN A 76 12.57 10.44 -4.85
N ILE A 77 11.72 9.57 -4.31
CA ILE A 77 10.39 9.29 -4.84
C ILE A 77 9.48 10.46 -4.47
N ALA A 78 8.68 10.95 -5.41
CA ALA A 78 7.69 11.99 -5.16
C ALA A 78 6.34 11.35 -4.76
N VAL A 79 5.73 11.77 -3.64
CA VAL A 79 4.40 11.32 -3.21
C VAL A 79 3.44 12.50 -3.22
N PHE A 80 2.31 12.35 -3.92
CA PHE A 80 1.24 13.34 -3.99
C PHE A 80 0.02 12.88 -3.18
N VAL A 81 -0.65 13.82 -2.52
CA VAL A 81 -2.04 13.62 -2.09
C VAL A 81 -2.95 13.87 -3.29
N ASP A 82 -3.24 12.80 -4.00
CA ASP A 82 -4.00 12.81 -5.27
C ASP A 82 -4.75 11.47 -5.45
N PRO A 83 -5.90 11.29 -4.76
CA PRO A 83 -6.61 10.01 -4.74
C PRO A 83 -7.08 9.55 -6.12
N ASP A 84 -7.33 10.49 -7.02
CA ASP A 84 -7.84 10.22 -8.37
C ASP A 84 -6.74 10.09 -9.42
N ALA A 85 -5.47 10.23 -9.01
CA ALA A 85 -4.29 10.26 -9.89
C ALA A 85 -4.41 11.31 -11.02
N ALA A 86 -4.93 12.49 -10.69
CA ALA A 86 -5.10 13.61 -11.63
C ALA A 86 -3.76 14.06 -12.25
N ILE A 87 -2.64 13.75 -11.57
CA ILE A 87 -1.29 13.97 -12.10
C ILE A 87 -1.11 13.33 -13.49
N VAL A 88 -1.68 12.16 -13.75
CA VAL A 88 -1.55 11.45 -15.06
C VAL A 88 -2.08 12.33 -16.19
N SER A 89 -3.31 12.83 -16.04
CA SER A 89 -3.91 13.73 -17.00
C SER A 89 -3.20 15.08 -17.10
N ARG A 90 -2.69 15.60 -15.95
CA ARG A 90 -1.93 16.86 -15.91
C ARG A 90 -0.62 16.75 -16.69
N LEU A 91 0.14 15.69 -16.50
CA LEU A 91 1.38 15.41 -17.22
C LEU A 91 1.13 15.22 -18.72
N LYS A 92 0.07 14.51 -19.10
CA LYS A 92 -0.31 14.32 -20.50
C LYS A 92 -0.64 15.67 -21.18
N LYS A 93 -1.39 16.55 -20.51
CA LYS A 93 -1.74 17.88 -21.02
C LYS A 93 -0.53 18.82 -21.13
N SER A 94 0.46 18.71 -20.27
CA SER A 94 1.68 19.50 -20.30
C SER A 94 2.71 19.03 -21.36
N GLY A 95 2.41 17.99 -22.13
CA GLY A 95 3.30 17.43 -23.13
C GLY A 95 4.42 16.52 -22.59
N ASN A 96 4.38 16.20 -21.29
CA ASN A 96 5.35 15.31 -20.62
C ASN A 96 4.63 14.10 -19.98
N PRO A 97 3.98 13.22 -20.76
CA PRO A 97 3.24 12.10 -20.22
C PRO A 97 4.16 11.16 -19.43
N ALA A 98 3.61 10.53 -18.41
CA ALA A 98 4.28 9.40 -17.76
C ALA A 98 4.50 8.28 -18.79
N ALA A 99 5.64 7.62 -18.73
CA ALA A 99 5.94 6.49 -19.60
C ALA A 99 5.07 5.27 -19.26
N ALA A 100 4.75 5.08 -17.97
CA ALA A 100 3.83 4.06 -17.54
C ALA A 100 2.99 4.53 -16.34
N LEU A 101 1.80 3.93 -16.23
CA LEU A 101 0.90 4.03 -15.07
C LEU A 101 0.74 2.64 -14.45
N VAL A 102 0.97 2.53 -13.14
CA VAL A 102 0.78 1.30 -12.38
C VAL A 102 -0.32 1.52 -11.34
N ASP A 103 -1.41 0.77 -11.37
CA ASP A 103 -2.44 0.83 -10.33
C ASP A 103 -2.17 -0.24 -9.26
N ALA A 104 -1.69 0.21 -8.11
CA ALA A 104 -1.34 -0.60 -6.94
C ALA A 104 -2.24 -0.32 -5.71
N ILE A 105 -3.42 0.29 -5.91
CA ILE A 105 -4.38 0.60 -4.82
C ILE A 105 -4.89 -0.68 -4.16
N MET A 106 -4.96 -1.80 -4.90
CA MET A 106 -5.49 -3.09 -4.40
C MET A 106 -6.97 -3.05 -4.01
N ALA A 107 -7.76 -2.24 -4.70
CA ALA A 107 -9.21 -2.12 -4.48
C ALA A 107 -10.01 -3.37 -4.90
N LYS A 108 -9.38 -4.34 -5.56
CA LYS A 108 -9.97 -5.58 -6.08
C LYS A 108 -11.07 -5.35 -7.14
N ARG A 109 -11.09 -4.16 -7.67
CA ARG A 109 -11.90 -3.70 -8.79
C ARG A 109 -11.17 -2.55 -9.46
N ASN A 110 -11.39 -2.35 -10.75
CA ASN A 110 -10.89 -1.15 -11.43
C ASN A 110 -11.61 0.09 -10.87
N THR A 111 -10.85 1.09 -10.46
CA THR A 111 -11.35 2.35 -9.89
C THR A 111 -11.17 3.52 -10.84
N GLY A 112 -11.32 3.26 -12.15
CA GLY A 112 -11.32 4.29 -13.19
C GLY A 112 -10.01 4.39 -13.99
N VAL A 113 -9.14 3.38 -13.94
CA VAL A 113 -7.97 3.30 -14.82
C VAL A 113 -8.38 2.76 -16.19
N SER A 114 -7.87 3.39 -17.24
CA SER A 114 -8.05 3.00 -18.63
C SER A 114 -6.73 2.64 -19.28
N ILE A 115 -6.76 1.68 -20.20
CA ILE A 115 -5.59 1.31 -21.02
C ILE A 115 -4.98 2.50 -21.78
N ASN A 116 -5.76 3.57 -22.00
CA ASN A 116 -5.36 4.77 -22.72
C ASN A 116 -4.77 5.87 -21.82
N ASP A 117 -4.63 5.66 -20.52
CA ASP A 117 -4.14 6.69 -19.58
C ASP A 117 -2.65 6.96 -19.74
N ALA A 118 -1.88 5.95 -20.14
CA ALA A 118 -0.44 6.06 -20.42
C ALA A 118 -0.03 5.12 -21.58
N PRO A 119 1.18 5.28 -22.15
CA PRO A 119 1.72 4.33 -23.14
C PRO A 119 1.74 2.88 -22.64
N VAL A 120 2.03 2.67 -21.34
CA VAL A 120 1.92 1.38 -20.66
C VAL A 120 1.09 1.55 -19.39
N VAL A 121 0.04 0.75 -19.26
CA VAL A 121 -0.82 0.71 -18.07
C VAL A 121 -0.78 -0.68 -17.49
N ILE A 122 -0.49 -0.81 -16.20
CA ILE A 122 -0.32 -2.08 -15.49
C ILE A 122 -1.25 -2.11 -14.28
N GLY A 123 -2.09 -3.15 -14.19
CA GLY A 123 -2.96 -3.42 -13.05
C GLY A 123 -2.32 -4.42 -12.08
N ILE A 124 -2.42 -4.18 -10.77
CA ILE A 124 -1.87 -5.07 -9.75
C ILE A 124 -2.98 -5.92 -9.13
N GLY A 125 -2.93 -7.23 -9.41
CA GLY A 125 -3.84 -8.22 -8.84
C GLY A 125 -5.27 -8.19 -9.41
N PRO A 126 -6.25 -8.72 -8.67
CA PRO A 126 -7.62 -8.87 -9.14
C PRO A 126 -8.34 -7.52 -9.28
N GLY A 127 -9.21 -7.45 -10.26
CA GLY A 127 -10.01 -6.27 -10.60
C GLY A 127 -9.64 -5.65 -11.94
N PHE A 128 -8.60 -6.15 -12.60
CA PHE A 128 -8.14 -5.74 -13.93
C PHE A 128 -8.19 -6.89 -14.93
N THR A 129 -8.38 -6.54 -16.19
CA THR A 129 -8.30 -7.47 -17.34
C THR A 129 -7.33 -6.90 -18.36
N ALA A 130 -6.20 -7.60 -18.56
CA ALA A 130 -5.22 -7.24 -19.58
C ALA A 130 -5.82 -7.34 -20.98
N GLY A 131 -5.57 -6.33 -21.80
CA GLY A 131 -6.17 -6.16 -23.12
C GLY A 131 -7.50 -5.39 -23.12
N LEU A 132 -8.06 -5.08 -21.93
CA LEU A 132 -9.29 -4.30 -21.78
C LEU A 132 -9.04 -3.05 -20.91
N ASP A 133 -8.66 -3.24 -19.66
CA ASP A 133 -8.43 -2.16 -18.68
C ASP A 133 -6.99 -1.64 -18.72
N CYS A 134 -6.05 -2.52 -19.02
CA CYS A 134 -4.61 -2.28 -18.95
C CYS A 134 -3.87 -3.17 -19.96
N HIS A 135 -2.58 -2.90 -20.15
CA HIS A 135 -1.70 -3.68 -21.05
C HIS A 135 -1.25 -4.98 -20.39
N ALA A 136 -1.05 -4.98 -19.09
CA ALA A 136 -0.67 -6.16 -18.32
C ALA A 136 -1.29 -6.15 -16.93
N VAL A 137 -1.53 -7.33 -16.37
CA VAL A 137 -1.89 -7.56 -14.97
C VAL A 137 -0.76 -8.33 -14.31
N ILE A 138 -0.39 -7.96 -13.07
CA ILE A 138 0.60 -8.69 -12.29
C ILE A 138 -0.11 -9.54 -11.24
N GLU A 139 0.17 -10.85 -11.24
CA GLU A 139 -0.39 -11.78 -10.27
C GLU A 139 0.08 -11.48 -8.85
N THR A 140 -0.84 -11.42 -7.90
CA THR A 140 -0.56 -11.09 -6.50
C THR A 140 -0.85 -12.22 -5.52
N MET A 141 -1.46 -13.32 -5.98
CA MET A 141 -1.69 -14.47 -5.11
C MET A 141 -0.36 -15.15 -4.78
N ARG A 142 -0.14 -15.43 -3.47
CA ARG A 142 1.02 -16.20 -3.04
C ARG A 142 1.01 -17.60 -3.65
N GLY A 143 2.17 -18.08 -4.02
CA GLY A 143 2.37 -19.40 -4.64
C GLY A 143 3.16 -19.30 -5.94
N HIS A 144 3.05 -20.33 -6.77
CA HIS A 144 3.87 -20.53 -7.96
C HIS A 144 3.83 -19.38 -8.97
N SER A 145 2.71 -18.68 -9.07
CA SER A 145 2.49 -17.62 -10.08
C SER A 145 2.67 -16.20 -9.56
N LEU A 146 3.09 -16.02 -8.29
CA LEU A 146 3.30 -14.69 -7.72
C LEU A 146 4.27 -13.85 -8.56
N GLY A 147 3.84 -12.63 -8.91
CA GLY A 147 4.64 -11.69 -9.72
C GLY A 147 4.59 -11.97 -11.22
N ARG A 148 3.88 -13.00 -11.69
CA ARG A 148 3.77 -13.30 -13.12
C ARG A 148 3.07 -12.19 -13.88
N VAL A 149 3.62 -11.84 -15.06
CA VAL A 149 3.00 -10.91 -16.01
C VAL A 149 1.95 -11.62 -16.84
N ILE A 150 0.73 -11.12 -16.80
CA ILE A 150 -0.43 -11.60 -17.54
C ILE A 150 -0.74 -10.58 -18.64
N SER A 151 -0.55 -10.94 -19.90
CA SER A 151 -0.77 -10.06 -21.07
C SER A 151 -2.16 -10.21 -21.69
N ALA A 152 -2.96 -11.17 -21.25
CA ALA A 152 -4.34 -11.38 -21.69
C ALA A 152 -5.15 -12.00 -20.54
N GLY A 153 -6.32 -11.43 -20.24
CA GLY A 153 -7.19 -11.89 -19.16
C GLY A 153 -6.82 -11.31 -17.80
N SER A 154 -7.23 -11.97 -16.72
CA SER A 154 -7.16 -11.45 -15.34
C SER A 154 -6.30 -12.34 -14.44
N SER A 155 -5.84 -11.77 -13.33
CA SER A 155 -5.20 -12.53 -12.24
C SER A 155 -6.21 -13.43 -11.52
N LEU A 156 -5.72 -14.31 -10.66
CA LEU A 156 -6.57 -15.16 -9.83
C LEU A 156 -7.51 -14.34 -8.96
N PRO A 157 -8.77 -14.79 -8.77
CA PRO A 157 -9.75 -14.08 -7.96
C PRO A 157 -9.27 -13.93 -6.51
N ASN A 158 -9.69 -12.83 -5.85
CA ASN A 158 -9.41 -12.64 -4.44
C ASN A 158 -10.20 -13.66 -3.59
N THR A 159 -9.49 -14.43 -2.78
CA THR A 159 -10.09 -15.42 -1.87
C THR A 159 -10.63 -14.80 -0.58
N GLY A 160 -10.24 -13.56 -0.25
CA GLY A 160 -10.52 -12.94 1.04
C GLY A 160 -9.70 -13.52 2.21
N ILE A 161 -9.00 -14.63 1.99
CA ILE A 161 -8.20 -15.31 3.01
C ILE A 161 -6.74 -14.84 2.89
N PRO A 162 -6.12 -14.37 3.98
CA PRO A 162 -4.70 -14.01 3.99
C PRO A 162 -3.84 -15.25 3.70
N GLY A 163 -2.72 -15.04 3.02
CA GLY A 163 -1.75 -16.12 2.83
C GLY A 163 -1.26 -16.67 4.18
N GLU A 164 -1.12 -18.00 4.25
CA GLU A 164 -0.62 -18.68 5.43
C GLU A 164 0.83 -18.28 5.76
N ILE A 165 1.11 -18.11 7.04
CA ILE A 165 2.46 -17.93 7.60
C ILE A 165 2.57 -18.83 8.82
N VAL A 166 3.41 -19.86 8.76
CA VAL A 166 3.66 -20.81 9.86
C VAL A 166 2.34 -21.36 10.46
N GLY A 167 1.43 -21.80 9.59
CA GLY A 167 0.14 -22.37 9.98
C GLY A 167 -0.95 -21.37 10.35
N PHE A 168 -0.68 -20.08 10.38
CA PHE A 168 -1.65 -19.03 10.71
C PHE A 168 -2.12 -18.26 9.48
N THR A 169 -3.42 -18.02 9.39
CA THR A 169 -4.06 -17.26 8.29
C THR A 169 -4.77 -16.01 8.83
N THR A 170 -6.02 -16.14 9.24
CA THR A 170 -6.87 -15.04 9.73
C THR A 170 -6.55 -14.66 11.17
N GLU A 171 -6.07 -15.57 11.97
CA GLU A 171 -5.77 -15.42 13.41
C GLU A 171 -4.69 -14.37 13.65
N ARG A 172 -3.80 -14.19 12.69
CA ARG A 172 -2.74 -13.17 12.75
C ARG A 172 -3.20 -11.75 12.41
N LEU A 173 -4.45 -11.59 11.94
CA LEU A 173 -4.98 -10.27 11.61
C LEU A 173 -5.52 -9.57 12.85
N LEU A 174 -5.14 -8.32 13.02
CA LEU A 174 -5.76 -7.40 13.97
C LEU A 174 -6.92 -6.70 13.25
N ARG A 175 -8.12 -6.74 13.83
CA ARG A 175 -9.31 -6.07 13.29
C ARG A 175 -9.96 -5.22 14.36
N CYS A 176 -10.53 -4.08 13.94
CA CYS A 176 -11.32 -3.23 14.81
C CYS A 176 -12.66 -3.92 15.12
N GLY A 177 -12.98 -4.12 16.39
CA GLY A 177 -14.24 -4.70 16.85
C GLY A 177 -15.40 -3.70 16.86
N GLY A 178 -15.19 -2.45 16.39
CA GLY A 178 -16.21 -1.41 16.30
C GLY A 178 -15.69 -0.16 15.62
N SER A 179 -16.57 0.85 15.53
CA SER A 179 -16.25 2.14 14.88
C SER A 179 -15.87 3.21 15.90
N GLY A 180 -14.88 4.06 15.58
CA GLY A 180 -14.39 5.12 16.45
C GLY A 180 -13.02 5.67 16.01
N MET A 181 -12.27 6.23 16.97
CA MET A 181 -10.90 6.71 16.77
C MET A 181 -9.92 5.63 17.21
N PHE A 182 -9.06 5.20 16.30
CA PHE A 182 -8.04 4.20 16.58
C PHE A 182 -6.91 4.80 17.43
N HIS A 183 -6.50 4.08 18.47
CA HIS A 183 -5.39 4.44 19.35
C HIS A 183 -4.49 3.24 19.58
N ALA A 184 -3.30 3.23 18.98
CA ALA A 184 -2.29 2.20 19.16
C ALA A 184 -1.70 2.26 20.57
N LEU A 185 -1.54 1.11 21.23
CA LEU A 185 -0.90 0.98 22.54
C LEU A 185 0.50 0.38 22.44
N VAL A 186 0.83 -0.18 21.29
CA VAL A 186 2.14 -0.77 20.97
C VAL A 186 2.64 -0.23 19.64
N GLU A 187 3.90 -0.46 19.33
CA GLU A 187 4.52 -0.05 18.07
C GLU A 187 4.72 -1.26 17.14
N ILE A 188 4.93 -0.99 15.84
CA ILE A 188 5.41 -2.00 14.91
C ILE A 188 6.80 -2.46 15.37
N GLY A 189 7.01 -3.78 15.46
CA GLY A 189 8.20 -4.38 16.02
C GLY A 189 8.04 -4.87 17.46
N SER A 190 6.97 -4.49 18.17
CA SER A 190 6.70 -4.98 19.53
C SER A 190 6.36 -6.45 19.54
N SER A 191 6.92 -7.20 20.49
CA SER A 191 6.52 -8.58 20.81
C SER A 191 5.21 -8.57 21.60
N VAL A 192 4.29 -9.47 21.24
CA VAL A 192 2.97 -9.60 21.90
C VAL A 192 2.65 -11.08 22.12
N LYS A 193 1.81 -11.33 23.12
CA LYS A 193 1.20 -12.64 23.41
C LYS A 193 -0.26 -12.65 23.00
N LYS A 194 -0.76 -13.84 22.68
CA LYS A 194 -2.21 -14.04 22.46
C LYS A 194 -2.99 -13.53 23.67
N GLY A 195 -3.96 -12.66 23.41
CA GLY A 195 -4.77 -12.01 24.44
C GLY A 195 -4.31 -10.59 24.81
N ASP A 196 -3.11 -10.16 24.42
CA ASP A 196 -2.65 -8.81 24.69
C ASP A 196 -3.49 -7.77 23.94
N VAL A 197 -3.77 -6.64 24.60
CA VAL A 197 -4.44 -5.50 23.98
C VAL A 197 -3.40 -4.64 23.26
N VAL A 198 -3.48 -4.59 21.93
CA VAL A 198 -2.49 -3.87 21.08
C VAL A 198 -2.95 -2.48 20.67
N ALA A 199 -4.26 -2.22 20.73
CA ALA A 199 -4.84 -0.92 20.45
C ALA A 199 -6.23 -0.81 21.06
N LEU A 200 -6.78 0.42 21.08
CA LEU A 200 -8.15 0.71 21.48
C LEU A 200 -8.86 1.43 20.33
N VAL A 201 -10.14 1.14 20.12
CA VAL A 201 -11.03 1.97 19.32
C VAL A 201 -11.84 2.82 20.29
N LYS A 202 -11.46 4.09 20.42
CA LYS A 202 -12.13 5.06 21.28
C LYS A 202 -13.45 5.48 20.64
N ARG A 203 -14.54 5.22 21.35
CA ARG A 203 -15.89 5.54 20.90
C ARG A 203 -16.23 6.99 21.27
N THR A 204 -16.47 7.83 20.31
CA THR A 204 -16.95 9.19 20.56
C THR A 204 -18.46 9.18 20.69
N GLY A 205 -18.97 9.61 21.83
CA GLY A 205 -20.42 9.71 22.13
C GLY A 205 -21.11 10.86 21.37
N ALA A 206 -20.73 11.15 20.14
CA ALA A 206 -21.38 12.18 19.34
C ALA A 206 -22.85 11.82 19.08
N GLY A 207 -23.76 12.50 19.75
CA GLY A 207 -25.20 12.40 19.52
C GLY A 207 -26.03 11.84 20.70
N ARG A 208 -25.46 11.56 21.87
CA ARG A 208 -26.22 11.16 23.06
C ARG A 208 -26.37 12.30 24.06
N GLN A 209 -27.60 12.50 24.55
CA GLN A 209 -27.91 13.51 25.57
C GLN A 209 -27.53 13.10 27.01
N ASP A 210 -27.08 11.85 27.20
CA ASP A 210 -26.83 11.25 28.52
C ASP A 210 -25.35 11.29 28.97
N GLY A 211 -24.44 11.86 28.18
CA GLY A 211 -23.03 12.07 28.58
C GLY A 211 -22.26 10.81 29.01
N ALA A 212 -22.79 9.63 28.82
CA ALA A 212 -22.13 8.39 29.21
C ALA A 212 -20.96 8.09 28.26
N ASP A 213 -19.74 8.04 28.79
CA ASP A 213 -18.57 7.54 28.06
C ASP A 213 -18.81 6.09 27.66
N LEU A 214 -18.83 5.85 26.35
CA LEU A 214 -18.90 4.49 25.83
C LEU A 214 -17.54 3.82 26.07
N ALA A 215 -17.56 2.61 26.64
CA ALA A 215 -16.33 1.84 26.83
C ALA A 215 -15.53 1.69 25.53
N ASP A 216 -14.23 1.89 25.60
CA ASP A 216 -13.31 1.68 24.50
C ASP A 216 -13.34 0.20 24.08
N ILE A 217 -13.20 -0.06 22.77
CA ILE A 217 -13.21 -1.42 22.24
C ILE A 217 -11.75 -1.87 22.04
N PRO A 218 -11.30 -2.93 22.72
CA PRO A 218 -9.94 -3.42 22.57
C PRO A 218 -9.74 -4.11 21.22
N VAL A 219 -8.55 -3.92 20.62
CA VAL A 219 -8.01 -4.72 19.53
C VAL A 219 -7.01 -5.70 20.14
N ILE A 220 -7.31 -6.99 20.04
CA ILE A 220 -6.61 -8.04 20.78
C ILE A 220 -5.73 -8.86 19.84
N ALA A 221 -4.52 -9.21 20.29
CA ALA A 221 -3.64 -10.14 19.61
C ALA A 221 -4.24 -11.55 19.58
N GLY A 222 -4.47 -12.12 18.40
CA GLY A 222 -5.01 -13.46 18.23
C GLY A 222 -3.98 -14.58 18.37
N ILE A 223 -2.69 -14.25 18.25
CA ILE A 223 -1.56 -15.18 18.33
C ILE A 223 -0.37 -14.50 19.02
N ASP A 224 0.60 -15.31 19.46
CA ASP A 224 1.94 -14.84 19.84
C ASP A 224 2.72 -14.38 18.61
N GLY A 225 3.56 -13.37 18.74
CA GLY A 225 4.42 -12.92 17.65
C GLY A 225 4.90 -11.49 17.77
N ILE A 226 5.32 -10.91 16.63
CA ILE A 226 5.72 -9.51 16.52
C ILE A 226 4.64 -8.74 15.74
N VAL A 227 4.24 -7.57 16.23
CA VAL A 227 3.36 -6.66 15.52
C VAL A 227 4.09 -6.17 14.27
N ARG A 228 3.71 -6.70 13.10
CA ARG A 228 4.34 -6.39 11.81
C ARG A 228 3.71 -5.22 11.09
N GLY A 229 2.45 -4.97 11.39
CA GLY A 229 1.70 -3.85 10.84
C GLY A 229 0.66 -3.37 11.84
N LEU A 230 0.47 -2.06 11.91
CA LEU A 230 -0.50 -1.40 12.79
C LEU A 230 -0.88 -0.05 12.20
N LEU A 231 -2.18 0.27 12.20
CA LEU A 231 -2.68 1.60 11.79
C LEU A 231 -2.08 2.70 12.69
N PRO A 232 -1.89 3.93 12.19
CA PRO A 232 -1.50 5.05 13.02
C PRO A 232 -2.63 5.44 13.97
N SER A 233 -2.27 5.95 15.17
CA SER A 233 -3.25 6.55 16.08
C SER A 233 -3.90 7.81 15.47
N GLY A 234 -5.13 8.11 15.87
CA GLY A 234 -5.84 9.32 15.43
C GLY A 234 -6.60 9.17 14.11
N ILE A 235 -6.69 7.95 13.54
CA ILE A 235 -7.56 7.70 12.37
C ILE A 235 -8.94 7.24 12.80
N ARG A 236 -9.97 7.67 12.07
CA ARG A 236 -11.31 7.13 12.20
C ARG A 236 -11.37 5.77 11.52
N VAL A 237 -11.85 4.77 12.24
CA VAL A 237 -12.02 3.39 11.77
C VAL A 237 -13.47 2.96 11.86
N THR A 238 -13.84 1.97 11.05
CA THR A 238 -15.12 1.28 11.11
C THR A 238 -14.92 -0.15 11.58
N GLU A 239 -15.99 -0.75 12.08
CA GLU A 239 -15.99 -2.16 12.46
C GLU A 239 -15.50 -3.06 11.33
N GLY A 240 -14.70 -4.06 11.67
CA GLY A 240 -14.15 -5.05 10.74
C GLY A 240 -12.94 -4.58 9.93
N ILE A 241 -12.59 -3.28 9.93
CA ILE A 241 -11.40 -2.82 9.21
C ILE A 241 -10.13 -3.50 9.74
N LYS A 242 -9.23 -3.84 8.83
CA LYS A 242 -7.92 -4.40 9.22
C LYS A 242 -7.09 -3.32 9.93
N ALA A 243 -6.81 -3.52 11.20
CA ALA A 243 -6.01 -2.63 12.03
C ALA A 243 -4.51 -2.93 11.97
N GLY A 244 -4.14 -4.16 11.63
CA GLY A 244 -2.76 -4.60 11.59
C GLY A 244 -2.60 -6.09 11.32
N ASP A 245 -1.38 -6.58 11.53
CA ASP A 245 -1.09 -8.01 11.52
C ASP A 245 0.11 -8.36 12.42
N ILE A 246 0.08 -9.59 12.94
CA ILE A 246 1.13 -10.18 13.76
C ILE A 246 1.90 -11.20 12.91
N ASP A 247 3.23 -11.19 13.02
CA ASP A 247 4.10 -12.17 12.37
C ASP A 247 4.58 -13.21 13.40
N PRO A 248 4.14 -14.48 13.26
CA PRO A 248 4.51 -15.55 14.18
C PRO A 248 5.97 -16.00 14.04
N ARG A 249 6.68 -15.60 12.98
CA ARG A 249 8.10 -15.92 12.79
C ARG A 249 9.02 -15.19 13.77
N CYS A 250 8.53 -14.12 14.39
CA CYS A 250 9.25 -13.30 15.39
C CYS A 250 10.56 -12.68 14.88
N GLU A 251 10.64 -12.40 13.57
CA GLU A 251 11.80 -11.75 12.94
C GLU A 251 11.56 -10.23 12.85
N ALA A 252 12.12 -9.46 13.78
CA ALA A 252 11.89 -8.02 13.86
C ALA A 252 12.26 -7.29 12.56
N ARG A 253 13.32 -7.70 11.85
CA ARG A 253 13.73 -7.11 10.55
C ARG A 253 12.62 -7.15 9.50
N HIS A 254 11.72 -8.17 9.55
CA HIS A 254 10.59 -8.26 8.62
C HIS A 254 9.56 -7.14 8.79
N CYS A 255 9.62 -6.40 9.90
CA CYS A 255 8.79 -5.23 10.10
C CYS A 255 9.29 -4.01 9.33
N PHE A 256 10.59 -3.95 9.02
CA PHE A 256 11.29 -2.78 8.49
C PHE A 256 11.88 -2.99 7.09
N THR A 257 11.65 -4.16 6.49
CA THR A 257 12.10 -4.49 5.14
C THR A 257 10.91 -4.84 4.23
N ILE A 258 11.05 -4.49 2.95
CA ILE A 258 10.08 -4.81 1.91
C ILE A 258 9.96 -6.32 1.78
N SER A 259 8.71 -6.81 1.65
CA SER A 259 8.46 -8.25 1.65
C SER A 259 8.85 -8.91 0.33
N ASP A 260 9.11 -10.22 0.40
CA ASP A 260 9.24 -11.13 -0.74
C ASP A 260 8.12 -10.94 -1.77
N LYS A 261 6.88 -10.85 -1.28
CA LYS A 261 5.70 -10.62 -2.13
C LYS A 261 5.79 -9.30 -2.88
N ALA A 262 6.11 -8.21 -2.18
CA ALA A 262 6.17 -6.88 -2.78
C ALA A 262 7.33 -6.79 -3.80
N LEU A 263 8.48 -7.41 -3.49
CA LEU A 263 9.62 -7.50 -4.40
C LEU A 263 9.31 -8.34 -5.64
N ALA A 264 8.60 -9.47 -5.51
CA ALA A 264 8.21 -10.31 -6.64
C ALA A 264 7.24 -9.56 -7.57
N ILE A 265 6.24 -8.87 -6.99
CA ILE A 265 5.30 -8.04 -7.76
C ILE A 265 6.06 -6.90 -8.48
N GLY A 266 6.96 -6.21 -7.79
CA GLY A 266 7.79 -5.15 -8.39
C GLY A 266 8.67 -5.66 -9.53
N GLY A 267 9.19 -6.90 -9.42
CA GLY A 267 9.91 -7.58 -10.52
C GLY A 267 9.01 -7.82 -11.74
N GLY A 268 7.77 -8.27 -11.52
CA GLY A 268 6.80 -8.44 -12.60
C GLY A 268 6.41 -7.11 -13.26
N VAL A 269 6.29 -6.03 -12.49
CA VAL A 269 6.04 -4.69 -13.06
C VAL A 269 7.22 -4.24 -13.92
N LEU A 270 8.45 -4.42 -13.44
CA LEU A 270 9.65 -4.08 -14.22
C LEU A 270 9.72 -4.89 -15.52
N GLU A 271 9.46 -6.21 -15.47
CA GLU A 271 9.36 -7.06 -16.67
C GLU A 271 8.32 -6.51 -17.65
N ALA A 272 7.11 -6.17 -17.18
CA ALA A 272 6.05 -5.65 -18.03
C ALA A 272 6.45 -4.32 -18.68
N ILE A 273 7.03 -3.39 -17.92
CA ILE A 273 7.52 -2.10 -18.44
C ILE A 273 8.52 -2.31 -19.59
N LEU A 274 9.53 -3.15 -19.38
CA LEU A 274 10.55 -3.45 -20.38
C LEU A 274 9.97 -4.17 -21.61
N ARG A 275 9.04 -5.12 -21.40
CA ARG A 275 8.36 -5.84 -22.46
C ARG A 275 7.56 -4.93 -23.40
N TYR A 276 6.99 -3.85 -22.88
CA TYR A 276 6.26 -2.86 -23.67
C TYR A 276 7.14 -1.71 -24.19
N GLY A 277 8.47 -1.87 -24.15
CA GLY A 277 9.43 -0.99 -24.83
C GLY A 277 9.77 0.28 -24.07
N ILE A 278 9.57 0.31 -22.77
CA ILE A 278 10.00 1.41 -21.90
C ILE A 278 11.40 1.07 -21.36
N HIS A 279 12.44 1.70 -21.91
CA HIS A 279 13.87 1.42 -21.58
C HIS A 279 14.55 2.62 -20.95
#